data_cc416bd9a0c251b97d02e9719e64c457
#
_entry.id   cc416bd9a0c251b97d02e9719e64c457
#
_cell.length_a   1.000
_cell.length_b   1.000
_cell.length_c   1.000
_cell.angle_alpha   90.00
_cell.angle_beta   90.00
_cell.angle_gamma   90.00
#
_symmetry.space_group_name_H-M   'P 1'
#
loop_
_entity.id
_entity.type
_entity.pdbx_description
1 polymer ?
#
loop_
_entity_poly.entity_id
_entity_poly.type
_entity_poly.pdbx_seq_one_letter_code
_entity_poly.pdbx_strand_id
1 'polypeptide(L)' 'TIVAINSSDKAVIIDIPVNGEYNKYVDILNGNVEGSISNNTLSLEVPAHWGNILRLEK' A
#
# COMPACT_ATOMS: atom_id res chain seq x y z
N THR A 1 1.89 6.68 -7.80
CA THR A 1 2.73 6.29 -6.65
C THR A 1 2.02 6.69 -5.37
N ILE A 2 1.97 5.79 -4.42
CA ILE A 2 1.38 6.03 -3.10
C ILE A 2 2.47 5.90 -2.06
N VAL A 3 2.54 6.89 -1.15
CA VAL A 3 3.47 6.85 -0.03
C VAL A 3 2.66 6.82 1.27
N ALA A 4 2.90 5.82 2.11
CA ALA A 4 2.25 5.70 3.40
C ALA A 4 3.31 5.66 4.50
N ILE A 5 3.09 6.40 5.58
CA ILE A 5 4.03 6.48 6.70
C ILE A 5 3.27 6.26 7.99
N ASN A 6 3.84 5.42 8.86
CA ASN A 6 3.27 5.14 10.18
C ASN A 6 4.30 5.47 11.25
N SER A 7 4.02 6.49 12.05
CA SER A 7 4.91 6.91 13.14
C SER A 7 4.54 6.30 14.49
N SER A 8 3.51 5.46 14.54
CA SER A 8 3.10 4.81 15.78
C SER A 8 3.98 3.58 16.08
N ASP A 9 3.87 3.06 17.28
CA ASP A 9 4.62 1.87 17.70
C ASP A 9 3.91 0.57 17.37
N LYS A 10 2.81 0.64 16.61
CA LYS A 10 2.04 -0.52 16.17
C LYS A 10 1.78 -0.42 14.68
N ALA A 11 1.74 -1.58 14.00
CA ALA A 11 1.31 -1.64 12.61
C ALA A 11 -0.16 -1.23 12.53
N VAL A 12 -0.53 -0.57 11.43
CA VAL A 12 -1.92 -0.17 11.17
C VAL A 12 -2.33 -0.66 9.79
N ILE A 13 -3.62 -1.02 9.67
CA ILE A 13 -4.20 -1.41 8.38
C ILE A 13 -5.04 -0.24 7.90
N ILE A 14 -4.78 0.20 6.68
CA ILE A 14 -5.52 1.31 6.06
C ILE A 14 -6.12 0.86 4.74
N ASP A 15 -7.28 1.44 4.40
CA ASP A 15 -7.92 1.22 3.11
C ASP A 15 -7.79 2.51 2.31
N ILE A 16 -7.22 2.38 1.11
CA ILE A 16 -6.95 3.52 0.25
C ILE A 16 -7.78 3.39 -1.02
N PRO A 17 -8.69 4.34 -1.29
CA PRO A 17 -9.42 4.34 -2.57
C PRO A 17 -8.46 4.68 -3.70
N VAL A 18 -8.58 3.94 -4.81
CA VAL A 18 -7.70 4.07 -5.96
C VAL A 18 -8.53 4.41 -7.19
N ASN A 19 -8.17 5.46 -7.90
CA ASN A 19 -8.80 5.82 -9.16
C ASN A 19 -8.15 5.07 -10.31
N GLY A 20 -8.97 4.59 -11.26
CA GLY A 20 -8.49 3.91 -12.43
C GLY A 20 -8.61 2.39 -12.31
N GLU A 21 -8.06 1.70 -13.30
CA GLU A 21 -8.24 0.24 -13.43
C GLU A 21 -6.97 -0.49 -13.02
N TYR A 22 -6.55 -0.29 -11.78
CA TYR A 22 -5.39 -0.99 -11.25
C TYR A 22 -5.81 -2.28 -10.57
N ASN A 23 -5.02 -3.34 -10.78
CA ASN A 23 -5.31 -4.67 -10.24
C ASN A 23 -4.36 -5.07 -9.11
N LYS A 24 -3.18 -4.47 -9.06
CA LYS A 24 -2.20 -4.82 -8.02
C LYS A 24 -1.30 -3.63 -7.71
N TYR A 25 -0.60 -3.75 -6.59
CA TYR A 25 0.44 -2.81 -6.21
C TYR A 25 1.74 -3.55 -5.93
N VAL A 26 2.85 -2.84 -6.04
CA VAL A 26 4.17 -3.33 -5.66
C VAL A 26 4.77 -2.36 -4.66
N ASP A 27 5.15 -2.87 -3.49
CA ASP A 27 5.79 -2.07 -2.44
C ASP A 27 7.29 -2.05 -2.71
N ILE A 28 7.75 -0.99 -3.37
CA ILE A 28 9.15 -0.90 -3.80
C ILE A 28 10.10 -0.55 -2.66
N LEU A 29 9.58 -0.04 -1.54
CA LEU A 29 10.39 0.25 -0.36
C LEU A 29 10.73 -1.01 0.42
N ASN A 30 9.85 -2.00 0.43
CA ASN A 30 9.96 -3.18 1.26
C ASN A 30 10.22 -4.45 0.44
N GLY A 31 11.09 -4.36 -0.57
CA GLY A 31 11.55 -5.52 -1.32
C GLY A 31 10.61 -5.98 -2.43
N ASN A 32 9.86 -5.07 -3.02
CA ASN A 32 8.95 -5.36 -4.14
C ASN A 32 7.86 -6.37 -3.77
N VAL A 33 7.32 -6.25 -2.56
CA VAL A 33 6.20 -7.09 -2.12
C VAL A 33 4.95 -6.69 -2.90
N GLU A 34 4.24 -7.67 -3.47
CA GLU A 34 3.04 -7.44 -4.28
C GLU A 34 1.78 -7.67 -3.47
N GLY A 35 0.75 -6.92 -3.79
CA GLY A 35 -0.58 -7.10 -3.21
C GLY A 35 -1.66 -6.84 -4.25
N SER A 36 -2.88 -7.27 -3.95
CA SER A 36 -4.02 -7.13 -4.87
C SER A 36 -4.86 -5.91 -4.53
N ILE A 37 -5.48 -5.34 -5.56
CA ILE A 37 -6.45 -4.26 -5.43
C ILE A 37 -7.82 -4.80 -5.84
N SER A 38 -8.82 -4.62 -4.99
CA SER A 38 -10.18 -5.08 -5.25
C SER A 38 -11.17 -3.93 -5.09
N ASN A 39 -12.16 -3.85 -5.99
CA ASN A 39 -13.22 -2.84 -5.93
C ASN A 39 -12.68 -1.41 -5.82
N ASN A 40 -11.61 -1.12 -6.54
CA ASN A 40 -10.94 0.18 -6.53
C ASN A 40 -10.48 0.60 -5.13
N THR A 41 -10.20 -0.38 -4.27
CA THR A 41 -9.72 -0.12 -2.92
C THR A 41 -8.51 -1.01 -2.63
N LEU A 42 -7.49 -0.40 -2.08
CA LEU A 42 -6.26 -1.07 -1.68
C LEU A 42 -6.23 -1.14 -0.16
N SER A 43 -6.10 -2.35 0.39
CA SER A 43 -5.93 -2.54 1.83
C SER A 43 -4.46 -2.81 2.12
N LEU A 44 -3.88 -2.01 2.99
CA LEU A 44 -2.44 -2.02 3.22
C LEU A 44 -2.14 -2.03 4.72
N GLU A 45 -1.26 -2.94 5.13
CA GLU A 45 -0.70 -2.91 6.48
C GLU A 45 0.59 -2.09 6.45
N VAL A 46 0.61 -0.98 7.19
CA VAL A 46 1.79 -0.13 7.30
C VAL A 46 2.53 -0.50 8.58
N PRO A 47 3.80 -0.97 8.48
CA PRO A 47 4.55 -1.39 9.66
C PRO A 47 4.79 -0.24 10.65
N ALA A 48 4.95 -0.61 11.92
CA ALA A 48 5.26 0.38 12.98
C ALA A 48 6.58 1.10 12.66
N HIS A 49 6.59 2.42 12.86
CA HIS A 49 7.76 3.28 12.66
C HIS A 49 8.38 3.13 11.27
N TRP A 50 7.55 2.87 10.24
CA TRP A 50 8.03 2.62 8.89
C TRP A 50 7.00 3.11 7.88
N GLY A 51 7.18 2.72 6.66
CA GLY A 51 6.28 3.13 5.60
C GLY A 51 6.33 2.21 4.40
N ASN A 52 5.56 2.58 3.40
CA ASN A 52 5.46 1.87 2.13
C ASN A 52 5.51 2.87 1.00
N ILE A 53 6.14 2.49 -0.10
CA ILE A 53 6.09 3.25 -1.35
C ILE A 53 5.54 2.30 -2.40
N LEU A 54 4.34 2.59 -2.89
CA LEU A 54 3.61 1.67 -3.76
C LEU A 54 3.58 2.17 -5.19
N ARG A 55 3.89 1.27 -6.12
CA ARG A 55 3.67 1.45 -7.55
C ARG A 55 2.41 0.66 -7.91
N LEU A 56 1.45 1.32 -8.56
CA LEU A 56 0.20 0.67 -8.96
C LEU A 56 0.36 0.10 -10.37
N GLU A 57 -0.18 -1.10 -10.58
CA GLU A 57 -0.11 -1.79 -11.87
C GLU A 57 -1.47 -2.34 -12.28
N LYS A 58 -1.66 -2.41 -13.58
CA LYS A 58 -2.87 -2.96 -14.19
C LYS A 58 -2.74 -4.46 -14.47
#